data_7c9f3f4140da7769ffc069a8ca7c423d
#
_entry.id   7c9f3f4140da7769ffc069a8ca7c423d
#
_cell.length_a   1.000
_cell.length_b   1.000
_cell.length_c   1.000
_cell.angle_alpha   90.00
_cell.angle_beta   90.00
_cell.angle_gamma   90.00
#
_symmetry.space_group_name_H-M   'P 1'
#
loop_
_entity.id
_entity.type
_entity.pdbx_description
1 polymer ?
#
loop_
_entity_poly.entity_id
_entity_poly.type
_entity_poly.pdbx_seq_one_letter_code
_entity_poly.pdbx_strand_id
1 'polypeptide(L)'
;MFRVFAWGINKIKQSKVTTSFLLAFLVMAMTVLPVYAATPAKTVNASATLAYNLKGLNHNVAVQKAYIASTYVYVTQRSGGTCYLSRLLINGKDANYVDEMTVTNAGHCQTLDMYTYNGINYFYFSSKADPSTTYNWSLQVARLKYSAGTTVNYTDLHRFTYMNYANKTGARLGDTYRVDGGGNSTYTVLRVQTAQGTVTWSIYDTVALNQLLDSNEQVRMDSAAAKSACVASFTQSGSAIVRPNGSFQGLDMLSNSEIYTSGGAEGDTPQIAMMSNSGAYKSLVKITNVGTHEIEGVQTKNNNVYFTIVTDPVNKKNTQKIYYVPDSIF
;
A
#
# COMPACT_ATOMS: atom_id res chain seq x y z
N MET A 1 51.19 54.28 -53.35
CA MET A 1 51.02 52.99 -54.05
C MET A 1 50.57 51.91 -53.00
N PHE A 2 49.30 51.51 -53.10
CA PHE A 2 48.67 50.26 -52.64
C PHE A 2 49.16 49.63 -51.32
N ARG A 3 48.33 49.27 -50.37
CA ARG A 3 47.12 48.43 -50.40
C ARG A 3 46.27 48.65 -49.12
N VAL A 4 44.99 48.97 -49.33
CA VAL A 4 43.88 48.68 -48.44
C VAL A 4 43.54 47.20 -48.64
N PHE A 5 43.33 46.42 -47.59
CA PHE A 5 42.25 45.38 -47.56
C PHE A 5 42.17 44.68 -46.22
N ALA A 6 41.00 44.63 -45.80
CA ALA A 6 40.18 43.59 -45.15
C ALA A 6 40.28 43.50 -43.61
N TRP A 7 39.42 44.25 -42.99
CA TRP A 7 38.94 43.95 -41.66
C TRP A 7 37.38 43.97 -41.72
N GLY A 8 36.81 42.83 -41.81
CA GLY A 8 35.35 42.68 -41.74
C GLY A 8 34.97 41.26 -41.96
N ILE A 9 34.15 40.70 -41.08
CA ILE A 9 33.54 39.41 -41.06
C ILE A 9 34.22 38.41 -40.06
N ASN A 10 33.93 38.62 -38.77
CA ASN A 10 33.90 37.48 -37.81
C ASN A 10 33.20 37.90 -36.47
N LYS A 11 32.02 38.49 -36.54
CA LYS A 11 31.23 38.83 -35.31
C LYS A 11 29.75 38.38 -35.34
N ILE A 12 29.37 37.40 -36.17
CA ILE A 12 27.98 36.94 -36.18
C ILE A 12 27.91 35.37 -36.12
N LYS A 13 28.66 34.72 -35.26
CA LYS A 13 28.48 33.28 -35.01
C LYS A 13 28.52 32.83 -33.54
N GLN A 14 28.63 33.75 -32.59
CA GLN A 14 28.68 33.36 -31.16
C GLN A 14 27.39 33.55 -30.38
N SER A 15 26.33 34.16 -30.93
CA SER A 15 25.12 34.45 -30.14
C SER A 15 24.00 33.38 -30.23
N LYS A 16 24.12 32.41 -31.13
CA LYS A 16 23.08 31.37 -31.27
C LYS A 16 23.34 30.06 -30.53
N VAL A 17 24.58 29.82 -30.10
CA VAL A 17 24.92 28.59 -29.37
C VAL A 17 24.69 28.76 -27.86
N THR A 18 24.85 29.96 -27.32
CA THR A 18 24.65 30.23 -25.88
C THR A 18 23.19 30.26 -25.46
N THR A 19 22.28 30.68 -26.35
CA THR A 19 20.83 30.70 -26.04
C THR A 19 20.20 29.30 -26.07
N SER A 20 20.72 28.38 -26.89
CA SER A 20 20.21 27.00 -26.93
C SER A 20 20.65 26.15 -25.73
N PHE A 21 21.81 26.44 -25.14
CA PHE A 21 22.28 25.77 -23.93
C PHE A 21 21.55 26.26 -22.67
N LEU A 22 21.16 27.52 -22.59
CA LEU A 22 20.36 28.02 -21.46
C LEU A 22 18.91 27.49 -21.48
N LEU A 23 18.30 27.28 -22.65
CA LEU A 23 16.96 26.71 -22.76
C LEU A 23 16.94 25.20 -22.45
N ALA A 24 18.03 24.47 -22.78
CA ALA A 24 18.16 23.05 -22.44
C ALA A 24 18.35 22.82 -20.94
N PHE A 25 19.03 23.73 -20.22
CA PHE A 25 19.17 23.64 -18.77
C PHE A 25 17.90 24.06 -18.00
N LEU A 26 17.03 24.89 -18.57
CA LEU A 26 15.77 25.29 -17.93
C LEU A 26 14.67 24.21 -18.04
N VAL A 27 14.77 23.31 -19.03
CA VAL A 27 13.83 22.17 -19.18
C VAL A 27 14.24 20.97 -18.33
N MET A 28 15.52 20.86 -17.92
CA MET A 28 16.01 19.81 -17.03
C MET A 28 15.77 20.07 -15.52
N ALA A 29 15.32 21.25 -15.15
CA ALA A 29 15.07 21.63 -13.75
C ALA A 29 13.61 21.48 -13.31
N MET A 30 12.73 20.86 -14.12
CA MET A 30 11.46 20.34 -13.63
C MET A 30 11.67 18.94 -13.03
N THR A 31 12.63 18.83 -12.13
CA THR A 31 12.74 17.69 -11.25
C THR A 31 11.60 17.74 -10.25
N VAL A 32 10.82 16.68 -10.22
CA VAL A 32 9.90 16.26 -9.18
C VAL A 32 10.33 16.88 -7.84
N LEU A 33 9.67 17.95 -7.43
CA LEU A 33 9.84 18.46 -6.07
C LEU A 33 9.33 17.36 -5.14
N PRO A 34 10.14 16.86 -4.19
CA PRO A 34 9.63 15.95 -3.19
C PRO A 34 8.47 16.65 -2.49
N VAL A 35 7.30 16.02 -2.49
CA VAL A 35 6.18 16.50 -1.68
C VAL A 35 6.62 16.37 -0.24
N TYR A 36 7.15 17.44 0.33
CA TYR A 36 7.48 17.49 1.74
C TYR A 36 6.24 17.12 2.55
N ALA A 37 6.49 16.40 3.63
CA ALA A 37 5.49 15.92 4.57
C ALA A 37 4.52 17.03 4.97
N ALA A 38 3.46 17.23 4.19
CA ALA A 38 2.43 18.22 4.50
C ALA A 38 1.80 17.86 5.86
N THR A 39 1.50 18.90 6.65
CA THR A 39 0.61 18.78 7.81
C THR A 39 -0.76 18.34 7.31
N PRO A 40 -1.50 17.46 8.02
CA PRO A 40 -2.86 17.14 7.62
C PRO A 40 -3.72 18.40 7.62
N ALA A 41 -4.60 18.54 6.65
CA ALA A 41 -5.52 19.69 6.59
C ALA A 41 -6.47 19.69 7.80
N LYS A 42 -6.73 18.51 8.39
CA LYS A 42 -7.61 18.32 9.56
C LYS A 42 -6.99 17.28 10.48
N THR A 43 -7.04 17.52 11.81
CA THR A 43 -6.70 16.52 12.84
C THR A 43 -7.88 16.40 13.82
N VAL A 44 -8.31 15.17 14.09
CA VAL A 44 -9.46 14.85 14.95
C VAL A 44 -9.06 13.79 15.98
N ASN A 45 -9.54 13.96 17.21
CA ASN A 45 -9.57 12.90 18.21
C ASN A 45 -10.92 12.17 18.11
N ALA A 46 -10.92 10.85 18.07
CA ALA A 46 -12.13 10.06 17.94
C ALA A 46 -12.16 8.88 18.89
N SER A 47 -13.37 8.52 19.34
CA SER A 47 -13.64 7.27 20.04
C SER A 47 -14.12 6.23 19.04
N ALA A 48 -13.44 5.10 18.99
CA ALA A 48 -13.84 3.97 18.15
C ALA A 48 -14.91 3.11 18.78
N THR A 49 -15.72 2.48 17.95
CA THR A 49 -16.73 1.50 18.36
C THR A 49 -16.23 0.08 18.09
N LEU A 50 -16.43 -0.84 19.03
CA LEU A 50 -16.12 -2.25 18.82
C LEU A 50 -17.04 -2.85 17.75
N ALA A 51 -16.45 -3.36 16.67
CA ALA A 51 -17.13 -4.12 15.65
C ALA A 51 -17.18 -5.61 16.02
N TYR A 52 -16.01 -6.23 16.16
CA TYR A 52 -15.92 -7.67 16.42
C TYR A 52 -14.80 -8.03 17.39
N ASN A 53 -15.04 -9.05 18.22
CA ASN A 53 -14.01 -9.83 18.91
C ASN A 53 -13.60 -10.99 18.00
N LEU A 54 -12.32 -11.18 17.75
CA LEU A 54 -11.81 -12.34 17.01
C LEU A 54 -11.61 -13.50 17.97
N LYS A 55 -12.27 -14.63 17.73
CA LYS A 55 -12.31 -15.80 18.62
C LYS A 55 -11.75 -17.06 17.96
N GLY A 56 -10.95 -17.80 18.74
CA GLY A 56 -10.50 -19.14 18.36
C GLY A 56 -9.43 -19.17 17.28
N LEU A 57 -8.69 -18.06 17.05
CA LEU A 57 -7.57 -18.06 16.12
C LEU A 57 -6.54 -19.15 16.46
N ASN A 58 -5.97 -19.81 15.44
CA ASN A 58 -5.00 -20.88 15.65
C ASN A 58 -3.63 -20.39 16.12
N HIS A 59 -3.25 -19.18 15.71
CA HIS A 59 -1.90 -18.65 15.90
C HIS A 59 -1.88 -17.54 16.96
N ASN A 60 -0.96 -17.63 17.94
CA ASN A 60 -0.80 -16.62 19.00
C ASN A 60 0.12 -15.46 18.53
N VAL A 61 -0.20 -14.88 17.39
CA VAL A 61 0.52 -13.75 16.76
C VAL A 61 -0.47 -12.66 16.36
N ALA A 62 0.00 -11.44 16.16
CA ALA A 62 -0.85 -10.32 15.75
C ALA A 62 -1.57 -10.60 14.42
N VAL A 63 -2.83 -10.20 14.34
CA VAL A 63 -3.55 -10.07 13.07
C VAL A 63 -2.99 -8.85 12.35
N GLN A 64 -2.43 -9.05 11.17
CA GLN A 64 -1.79 -7.99 10.39
C GLN A 64 -2.80 -7.16 9.57
N LYS A 65 -3.86 -7.80 9.12
CA LYS A 65 -5.00 -7.13 8.47
C LYS A 65 -6.25 -7.96 8.58
N ALA A 66 -7.40 -7.30 8.67
CA ALA A 66 -8.72 -7.93 8.59
C ALA A 66 -9.47 -7.40 7.37
N TYR A 67 -10.24 -8.26 6.73
CA TYR A 67 -11.22 -7.92 5.71
C TYR A 67 -12.60 -8.44 6.12
N ILE A 68 -13.55 -7.55 6.27
CA ILE A 68 -14.93 -7.84 6.70
C ILE A 68 -15.79 -8.01 5.44
N ALA A 69 -16.23 -9.23 5.16
CA ALA A 69 -17.23 -9.52 4.13
C ALA A 69 -18.66 -9.45 4.71
N SER A 70 -19.65 -10.00 4.02
CA SER A 70 -21.04 -10.00 4.51
C SER A 70 -21.27 -11.03 5.61
N THR A 71 -20.68 -12.21 5.50
CA THR A 71 -20.89 -13.37 6.38
C THR A 71 -19.65 -13.68 7.20
N TYR A 72 -18.48 -13.37 6.66
CA TYR A 72 -17.20 -13.74 7.23
C TYR A 72 -16.29 -12.54 7.44
N VAL A 73 -15.41 -12.65 8.43
CA VAL A 73 -14.19 -11.87 8.53
C VAL A 73 -13.04 -12.75 8.06
N TYR A 74 -12.16 -12.20 7.22
CA TYR A 74 -10.89 -12.81 6.85
C TYR A 74 -9.78 -12.06 7.56
N VAL A 75 -8.82 -12.77 8.14
CA VAL A 75 -7.68 -12.13 8.82
C VAL A 75 -6.38 -12.78 8.39
N THR A 76 -5.34 -11.97 8.25
CA THR A 76 -3.97 -12.46 8.06
C THR A 76 -3.22 -12.47 9.38
N GLN A 77 -2.52 -13.56 9.64
CA GLN A 77 -1.52 -13.69 10.70
C GLN A 77 -0.22 -14.20 10.07
N ARG A 78 0.93 -13.99 10.71
CA ARG A 78 2.21 -14.45 10.16
C ARG A 78 3.09 -15.16 11.18
N SER A 79 3.91 -16.11 10.70
CA SER A 79 5.07 -16.63 11.40
C SER A 79 6.25 -16.70 10.42
N GLY A 80 7.33 -15.96 10.73
CA GLY A 80 8.40 -15.76 9.75
C GLY A 80 7.86 -15.15 8.46
N GLY A 81 8.15 -15.74 7.32
CA GLY A 81 7.63 -15.34 6.00
C GLY A 81 6.35 -16.08 5.57
N THR A 82 5.75 -16.91 6.43
CA THR A 82 4.50 -17.63 6.14
C THR A 82 3.29 -16.83 6.60
N CYS A 83 2.30 -16.69 5.73
CA CYS A 83 1.00 -16.08 6.01
C CYS A 83 -0.08 -17.13 6.23
N TYR A 84 -0.88 -16.93 7.28
CA TYR A 84 -2.10 -17.67 7.56
C TYR A 84 -3.29 -16.77 7.27
N LEU A 85 -4.13 -17.14 6.32
CA LEU A 85 -5.37 -16.45 5.99
C LEU A 85 -6.53 -17.21 6.60
N SER A 86 -6.93 -16.81 7.80
CA SER A 86 -8.03 -17.42 8.55
C SER A 86 -9.38 -16.81 8.16
N ARG A 87 -10.42 -17.65 8.06
CA ARG A 87 -11.81 -17.25 7.86
C ARG A 87 -12.60 -17.46 9.14
N LEU A 88 -13.33 -16.41 9.57
CA LEU A 88 -14.11 -16.39 10.80
C LEU A 88 -15.57 -16.08 10.47
N LEU A 89 -16.51 -16.85 11.03
CA LEU A 89 -17.95 -16.64 10.89
C LEU A 89 -18.41 -15.51 11.83
N ILE A 90 -19.09 -14.51 11.27
CA ILE A 90 -19.69 -13.42 12.03
C ILE A 90 -20.91 -13.94 12.79
N ASN A 91 -20.94 -13.73 14.12
CA ASN A 91 -22.05 -14.04 14.99
C ASN A 91 -22.21 -12.92 16.02
N GLY A 92 -23.09 -11.96 15.73
CA GLY A 92 -23.25 -10.75 16.55
C GLY A 92 -21.98 -9.91 16.64
N LYS A 93 -21.44 -9.76 17.83
CA LYS A 93 -20.18 -9.05 18.10
C LYS A 93 -18.94 -9.94 18.09
N ASP A 94 -19.09 -11.21 17.81
CA ASP A 94 -17.97 -12.15 17.71
C ASP A 94 -17.78 -12.60 16.25
N ALA A 95 -16.53 -12.80 15.87
CA ALA A 95 -16.13 -13.49 14.66
C ALA A 95 -15.35 -14.75 15.08
N ASN A 96 -15.94 -15.91 14.83
CA ASN A 96 -15.45 -17.20 15.30
C ASN A 96 -14.70 -17.92 14.20
N TYR A 97 -13.48 -18.41 14.50
CA TYR A 97 -12.65 -19.15 13.57
C TYR A 97 -13.41 -20.35 12.96
N VAL A 98 -13.26 -20.55 11.67
CA VAL A 98 -13.83 -21.67 10.91
C VAL A 98 -12.72 -22.52 10.30
N ASP A 99 -11.87 -21.89 9.51
CA ASP A 99 -10.81 -22.56 8.75
C ASP A 99 -9.77 -21.54 8.28
N GLU A 100 -8.70 -22.03 7.66
CA GLU A 100 -7.62 -21.19 7.14
C GLU A 100 -7.01 -21.74 5.85
N MET A 101 -6.33 -20.87 5.13
CA MET A 101 -5.42 -21.17 4.02
C MET A 101 -4.02 -20.65 4.38
N THR A 102 -2.99 -21.43 4.04
CA THR A 102 -1.60 -21.07 4.29
C THR A 102 -0.89 -20.69 3.00
N VAL A 103 -0.17 -19.56 3.01
CA VAL A 103 0.70 -19.13 1.90
C VAL A 103 2.12 -19.02 2.42
N THR A 104 3.00 -19.93 1.97
CA THR A 104 4.41 -19.93 2.37
C THR A 104 5.22 -18.91 1.58
N ASN A 105 6.25 -18.35 2.23
CA ASN A 105 7.13 -17.34 1.65
C ASN A 105 6.39 -16.09 1.13
N ALA A 106 5.26 -15.74 1.75
CA ALA A 106 4.43 -14.59 1.37
C ALA A 106 4.95 -13.25 1.92
N GLY A 107 5.60 -13.27 3.09
CA GLY A 107 6.18 -12.09 3.74
C GLY A 107 5.41 -11.62 4.96
N HIS A 108 5.27 -10.28 5.13
CA HIS A 108 4.72 -9.67 6.35
C HIS A 108 3.19 -9.72 6.46
N CYS A 109 2.46 -10.07 5.41
CA CYS A 109 1.00 -10.32 5.40
C CYS A 109 0.10 -9.09 5.64
N GLN A 110 0.56 -7.88 5.37
CA GLN A 110 -0.23 -6.65 5.55
C GLN A 110 -1.07 -6.26 4.33
N THR A 111 -1.03 -7.05 3.26
CA THR A 111 -1.89 -6.91 2.08
C THR A 111 -3.01 -7.92 2.13
N LEU A 112 -4.26 -7.44 2.24
CA LEU A 112 -5.47 -8.26 2.23
C LEU A 112 -6.68 -7.39 1.89
N ASP A 113 -7.09 -7.31 0.62
CA ASP A 113 -8.34 -6.67 0.21
C ASP A 113 -9.04 -7.51 -0.82
N MET A 114 -10.33 -7.79 -0.57
CA MET A 114 -11.15 -8.55 -1.49
C MET A 114 -11.72 -7.65 -2.58
N TYR A 115 -11.68 -8.15 -3.80
CA TYR A 115 -12.34 -7.55 -4.95
C TYR A 115 -12.99 -8.62 -5.81
N THR A 116 -13.98 -8.22 -6.62
CA THR A 116 -14.66 -9.11 -7.56
C THR A 116 -14.18 -8.81 -8.98
N TYR A 117 -13.76 -9.84 -9.69
CA TYR A 117 -13.39 -9.76 -11.10
C TYR A 117 -14.00 -10.97 -11.84
N ASN A 118 -14.73 -10.71 -12.94
CA ASN A 118 -15.46 -11.73 -13.71
C ASN A 118 -16.37 -12.63 -12.84
N GLY A 119 -17.03 -12.05 -11.82
CA GLY A 119 -17.92 -12.76 -10.91
C GLY A 119 -17.21 -13.62 -9.85
N ILE A 120 -15.88 -13.61 -9.81
CA ILE A 120 -15.08 -14.36 -8.83
C ILE A 120 -14.47 -13.38 -7.82
N ASN A 121 -14.56 -13.75 -6.53
CA ASN A 121 -13.89 -13.00 -5.46
C ASN A 121 -12.43 -13.44 -5.33
N TYR A 122 -11.54 -12.46 -5.42
CA TYR A 122 -10.12 -12.60 -5.20
C TYR A 122 -9.67 -11.67 -4.07
N PHE A 123 -8.51 -11.97 -3.51
CA PHE A 123 -7.77 -11.08 -2.63
C PHE A 123 -6.53 -10.55 -3.32
N TYR A 124 -6.23 -9.26 -3.15
CA TYR A 124 -4.84 -8.81 -3.17
C TYR A 124 -4.17 -9.37 -1.93
N PHE A 125 -3.00 -9.98 -2.11
CA PHE A 125 -2.33 -10.70 -1.03
C PHE A 125 -0.82 -10.46 -1.06
N SER A 126 -0.22 -10.41 0.12
CA SER A 126 1.23 -10.32 0.26
C SER A 126 1.94 -11.49 -0.42
N SER A 127 3.05 -11.20 -1.08
CA SER A 127 3.80 -12.21 -1.84
C SER A 127 5.30 -11.94 -1.82
N LYS A 128 6.11 -12.99 -1.85
CA LYS A 128 7.57 -13.00 -1.86
C LYS A 128 8.18 -12.34 -0.62
N ALA A 129 8.37 -13.14 0.44
CA ALA A 129 9.11 -12.73 1.63
C ALA A 129 10.56 -12.33 1.30
N ASP A 130 11.06 -11.28 1.96
CA ASP A 130 12.48 -10.95 2.00
C ASP A 130 13.10 -11.47 3.31
N PRO A 131 13.78 -12.62 3.30
CA PRO A 131 14.36 -13.20 4.50
C PRO A 131 15.58 -12.42 5.02
N SER A 132 16.09 -11.47 4.25
CA SER A 132 17.21 -10.61 4.68
C SER A 132 16.78 -9.52 5.68
N THR A 133 15.46 -9.26 5.78
CA THR A 133 14.90 -8.30 6.73
C THR A 133 14.36 -8.99 7.97
N THR A 134 14.51 -8.37 9.13
CA THR A 134 13.98 -8.89 10.42
C THR A 134 12.47 -9.17 10.36
N TYR A 135 11.75 -8.41 9.57
CA TYR A 135 10.30 -8.50 9.47
C TYR A 135 9.81 -9.36 8.30
N ASN A 136 10.70 -9.93 7.47
CA ASN A 136 10.36 -10.67 6.28
C ASN A 136 9.39 -9.87 5.39
N TRP A 137 9.72 -8.60 5.07
CA TRP A 137 8.82 -7.75 4.28
C TRP A 137 8.40 -8.43 2.97
N SER A 138 7.17 -8.19 2.56
CA SER A 138 6.70 -8.66 1.25
C SER A 138 7.30 -7.78 0.15
N LEU A 139 7.80 -8.40 -0.92
CA LEU A 139 8.39 -7.71 -2.08
C LEU A 139 7.47 -7.68 -3.30
N GLN A 140 6.31 -8.35 -3.23
CA GLN A 140 5.34 -8.48 -4.30
C GLN A 140 3.91 -8.48 -3.75
N VAL A 141 2.94 -8.27 -4.65
CA VAL A 141 1.51 -8.47 -4.40
C VAL A 141 1.00 -9.51 -5.38
N ALA A 142 0.18 -10.42 -4.90
CA ALA A 142 -0.43 -11.49 -5.69
C ALA A 142 -1.95 -11.38 -5.72
N ARG A 143 -2.57 -12.06 -6.69
CA ARG A 143 -3.99 -12.39 -6.73
C ARG A 143 -4.19 -13.75 -6.10
N LEU A 144 -5.00 -13.82 -5.04
CA LEU A 144 -5.28 -15.05 -4.31
C LEU A 144 -6.78 -15.35 -4.32
N LYS A 145 -7.15 -16.58 -4.67
CA LYS A 145 -8.49 -17.13 -4.41
C LYS A 145 -8.43 -17.97 -3.15
N TYR A 146 -9.28 -17.64 -2.16
CA TYR A 146 -9.33 -18.39 -0.91
C TYR A 146 -9.75 -19.86 -1.15
N SER A 147 -9.02 -20.79 -0.53
CA SER A 147 -9.32 -22.21 -0.54
C SER A 147 -9.00 -22.81 0.82
N ALA A 148 -10.03 -23.14 1.59
CA ALA A 148 -9.90 -23.65 2.96
C ALA A 148 -9.04 -24.91 3.02
N GLY A 149 -8.19 -25.03 4.05
CA GLY A 149 -7.35 -26.19 4.31
C GLY A 149 -6.18 -26.37 3.34
N THR A 150 -5.95 -25.43 2.41
CA THR A 150 -4.85 -25.56 1.45
C THR A 150 -3.60 -24.83 1.91
N THR A 151 -2.45 -25.37 1.50
CA THR A 151 -1.15 -24.72 1.60
C THR A 151 -0.56 -24.54 0.20
N VAL A 152 -0.19 -23.30 -0.14
CA VAL A 152 0.44 -22.94 -1.41
C VAL A 152 1.73 -22.16 -1.16
N ASN A 153 2.63 -22.15 -2.14
CA ASN A 153 3.77 -21.25 -2.11
C ASN A 153 3.43 -19.95 -2.84
N TYR A 154 4.08 -18.83 -2.50
CA TYR A 154 3.87 -17.58 -3.22
C TYR A 154 4.12 -17.68 -4.73
N THR A 155 4.97 -18.63 -5.16
CA THR A 155 5.26 -18.91 -6.58
C THR A 155 4.08 -19.49 -7.33
N ASP A 156 3.14 -20.13 -6.64
CA ASP A 156 1.95 -20.74 -7.22
C ASP A 156 0.85 -19.71 -7.50
N LEU A 157 1.06 -18.45 -7.09
CA LEU A 157 0.10 -17.37 -7.24
C LEU A 157 0.43 -16.51 -8.46
N HIS A 158 -0.59 -16.10 -9.19
CA HIS A 158 -0.46 -15.02 -10.18
C HIS A 158 -0.13 -13.73 -9.43
N ARG A 159 0.95 -13.03 -9.81
CA ARG A 159 1.52 -11.95 -9.04
C ARG A 159 2.17 -10.85 -9.86
N PHE A 160 2.32 -9.69 -9.26
CA PHE A 160 3.07 -8.56 -9.83
C PHE A 160 4.55 -8.68 -9.45
N THR A 161 5.43 -8.56 -10.44
CA THR A 161 6.89 -8.64 -10.30
C THR A 161 7.54 -7.34 -10.77
N TYR A 162 8.84 -7.14 -10.51
CA TYR A 162 9.54 -5.88 -10.84
C TYR A 162 8.86 -4.66 -10.21
N MET A 163 8.47 -4.77 -8.95
CA MET A 163 7.70 -3.75 -8.22
C MET A 163 8.41 -2.39 -8.17
N ASN A 164 9.73 -2.36 -8.28
CA ASN A 164 10.52 -1.14 -8.40
C ASN A 164 10.31 -0.36 -9.71
N TYR A 165 9.40 -0.79 -10.56
CA TYR A 165 8.91 -0.07 -11.75
C TYR A 165 7.41 0.25 -11.67
N ALA A 166 6.76 -0.08 -10.55
CA ALA A 166 5.33 0.15 -10.36
C ALA A 166 5.03 1.65 -10.18
N ASN A 167 5.00 2.40 -11.27
CA ASN A 167 4.63 3.82 -11.29
C ASN A 167 4.15 4.27 -12.67
N LYS A 168 3.55 5.45 -12.74
CA LYS A 168 2.97 6.03 -13.98
C LYS A 168 4.02 6.30 -15.06
N THR A 169 5.23 6.63 -14.69
CA THR A 169 6.30 6.93 -15.65
C THR A 169 7.00 5.67 -16.17
N GLY A 170 6.94 4.57 -15.42
CA GLY A 170 7.70 3.34 -15.68
C GLY A 170 9.20 3.48 -15.41
N ALA A 171 9.63 4.56 -14.73
CA ALA A 171 11.02 4.73 -14.32
C ALA A 171 11.35 3.81 -13.12
N ARG A 172 12.62 3.38 -13.00
CA ARG A 172 13.07 2.61 -11.85
C ARG A 172 13.08 3.48 -10.59
N LEU A 173 12.42 3.00 -9.52
CA LEU A 173 12.26 3.71 -8.24
C LEU A 173 13.49 3.58 -7.32
N GLY A 174 14.25 2.52 -7.45
CA GLY A 174 15.34 2.12 -6.57
C GLY A 174 15.26 0.63 -6.24
N ASP A 175 15.93 0.18 -5.18
CA ASP A 175 15.87 -1.20 -4.72
C ASP A 175 14.65 -1.40 -3.82
N THR A 176 13.80 -2.39 -4.14
CA THR A 176 12.60 -2.66 -3.37
C THR A 176 12.95 -3.14 -1.96
N TYR A 177 12.38 -2.50 -0.94
CA TYR A 177 12.52 -2.87 0.46
C TYR A 177 11.23 -3.49 1.02
N ARG A 178 10.07 -2.89 0.72
CA ARG A 178 8.76 -3.36 1.17
C ARG A 178 7.69 -2.99 0.15
N VAL A 179 6.77 -3.91 -0.08
CA VAL A 179 5.60 -3.70 -0.93
C VAL A 179 4.34 -4.03 -0.16
N ASP A 180 3.39 -3.12 -0.21
CA ASP A 180 2.03 -3.30 0.28
C ASP A 180 1.05 -3.01 -0.86
N GLY A 181 -0.15 -3.55 -0.80
CA GLY A 181 -1.18 -3.31 -1.79
C GLY A 181 -2.57 -3.41 -1.21
N GLY A 182 -3.54 -2.94 -1.96
CA GLY A 182 -4.94 -3.00 -1.59
C GLY A 182 -5.83 -2.47 -2.69
N GLY A 183 -7.10 -2.31 -2.37
CA GLY A 183 -8.06 -1.70 -3.29
C GLY A 183 -9.35 -2.50 -3.44
N ASN A 184 -10.08 -2.19 -4.50
CA ASN A 184 -11.41 -2.69 -4.77
C ASN A 184 -11.56 -3.14 -6.23
N SER A 185 -12.78 -3.42 -6.68
CA SER A 185 -13.03 -3.86 -8.06
C SER A 185 -12.78 -2.77 -9.13
N THR A 186 -12.57 -1.51 -8.73
CA THR A 186 -12.31 -0.40 -9.65
C THR A 186 -10.83 -0.01 -9.67
N TYR A 187 -10.23 0.16 -8.50
CA TYR A 187 -8.85 0.61 -8.35
C TYR A 187 -8.02 -0.30 -7.47
N THR A 188 -6.78 -0.49 -7.87
CA THR A 188 -5.71 -1.15 -7.11
C THR A 188 -4.69 -0.11 -6.72
N VAL A 189 -4.34 -0.02 -5.45
CA VAL A 189 -3.22 0.78 -4.97
C VAL A 189 -2.04 -0.13 -4.63
N LEU A 190 -0.86 0.22 -5.13
CA LEU A 190 0.41 -0.41 -4.78
C LEU A 190 1.29 0.62 -4.09
N ARG A 191 1.85 0.26 -2.96
CA ARG A 191 2.82 1.05 -2.19
C ARG A 191 4.17 0.36 -2.26
N VAL A 192 5.15 0.99 -2.87
CA VAL A 192 6.52 0.47 -3.00
C VAL A 192 7.47 1.35 -2.22
N GLN A 193 8.01 0.82 -1.15
CA GLN A 193 9.10 1.44 -0.38
C GLN A 193 10.43 0.95 -0.89
N THR A 194 11.37 1.87 -1.09
CA THR A 194 12.73 1.56 -1.52
C THR A 194 13.70 1.54 -0.35
N ALA A 195 14.81 0.83 -0.50
CA ALA A 195 15.92 0.82 0.47
C ALA A 195 16.56 2.22 0.64
N GLN A 196 16.38 3.10 -0.35
CA GLN A 196 16.88 4.48 -0.34
C GLN A 196 15.95 5.44 0.43
N GLY A 197 14.88 4.95 1.07
CA GLY A 197 14.01 5.75 1.94
C GLY A 197 13.00 6.62 1.17
N THR A 198 12.49 6.12 0.06
CA THR A 198 11.33 6.70 -0.65
C THR A 198 10.18 5.72 -0.68
N VAL A 199 8.95 6.22 -0.78
CA VAL A 199 7.75 5.43 -1.00
C VAL A 199 7.01 5.99 -2.20
N THR A 200 6.75 5.14 -3.18
CA THR A 200 5.89 5.46 -4.33
C THR A 200 4.56 4.74 -4.18
N TRP A 201 3.50 5.52 -4.29
CA TRP A 201 2.12 5.07 -4.35
C TRP A 201 1.68 5.11 -5.80
N SER A 202 1.10 4.03 -6.27
CA SER A 202 0.65 3.93 -7.66
C SER A 202 -0.73 3.30 -7.71
N ILE A 203 -1.61 3.96 -8.44
CA ILE A 203 -3.01 3.58 -8.56
C ILE A 203 -3.23 3.04 -9.97
N TYR A 204 -3.84 1.88 -10.03
CA TYR A 204 -4.07 1.14 -11.27
C TYR A 204 -5.56 0.88 -11.48
N ASP A 205 -5.96 0.74 -12.73
CA ASP A 205 -7.22 0.13 -13.10
C ASP A 205 -7.19 -1.37 -12.74
N THR A 206 -8.11 -1.79 -11.86
CA THR A 206 -8.18 -3.18 -11.37
C THR A 206 -8.50 -4.16 -12.49
N VAL A 207 -9.39 -3.79 -13.42
CA VAL A 207 -9.79 -4.68 -14.52
C VAL A 207 -8.58 -4.90 -15.46
N ALA A 208 -7.90 -3.82 -15.83
CA ALA A 208 -6.71 -3.90 -16.69
C ALA A 208 -5.59 -4.77 -16.06
N LEU A 209 -5.31 -4.59 -14.76
CA LEU A 209 -4.33 -5.44 -14.08
C LEU A 209 -4.74 -6.92 -14.04
N ASN A 210 -6.03 -7.22 -13.84
CA ASN A 210 -6.51 -8.59 -13.80
C ASN A 210 -6.51 -9.27 -15.17
N GLN A 211 -6.76 -8.55 -16.25
CA GLN A 211 -6.57 -9.05 -17.62
C GLN A 211 -5.12 -9.46 -17.88
N LEU A 212 -4.15 -8.71 -17.33
CA LEU A 212 -2.74 -9.08 -17.42
C LEU A 212 -2.45 -10.34 -16.59
N LEU A 213 -3.02 -10.47 -15.38
CA LEU A 213 -2.88 -11.66 -14.53
C LEU A 213 -3.57 -12.90 -15.11
N ASP A 214 -4.62 -12.75 -15.93
CA ASP A 214 -5.25 -13.89 -16.63
C ASP A 214 -4.33 -14.46 -17.70
N SER A 215 -3.55 -13.59 -18.34
CA SER A 215 -2.64 -13.98 -19.44
C SER A 215 -1.23 -14.35 -18.96
N ASN A 216 -0.86 -14.03 -17.71
CA ASN A 216 0.49 -14.19 -17.20
C ASN A 216 0.49 -14.56 -15.71
N GLU A 217 1.21 -15.60 -15.33
CA GLU A 217 1.46 -15.93 -13.92
C GLU A 217 2.26 -14.83 -13.20
N GLN A 218 3.12 -14.14 -13.95
CA GLN A 218 3.95 -13.05 -13.46
C GLN A 218 3.78 -11.82 -14.35
N VAL A 219 3.04 -10.84 -13.85
CA VAL A 219 2.90 -9.54 -14.53
C VAL A 219 4.09 -8.65 -14.17
N ARG A 220 4.91 -8.34 -15.17
CA ARG A 220 6.06 -7.45 -15.00
C ARG A 220 5.59 -5.99 -14.96
N MET A 221 5.88 -5.28 -13.87
CA MET A 221 5.49 -3.87 -13.71
C MET A 221 6.34 -2.90 -14.54
N ASP A 222 7.45 -3.36 -15.12
CA ASP A 222 8.24 -2.62 -16.11
C ASP A 222 7.68 -2.74 -17.55
N SER A 223 6.62 -3.53 -17.78
CA SER A 223 6.01 -3.70 -19.09
C SER A 223 5.19 -2.47 -19.52
N ALA A 224 5.08 -2.25 -20.83
CA ALA A 224 4.24 -1.18 -21.38
C ALA A 224 2.76 -1.34 -20.98
N ALA A 225 2.25 -2.57 -20.94
CA ALA A 225 0.87 -2.87 -20.56
C ALA A 225 0.60 -2.52 -19.08
N ALA A 226 1.47 -2.91 -18.14
CA ALA A 226 1.34 -2.54 -16.74
C ALA A 226 1.43 -1.01 -16.54
N LYS A 227 2.34 -0.33 -17.23
CA LYS A 227 2.43 1.12 -17.24
C LYS A 227 1.14 1.77 -17.74
N SER A 228 0.53 1.25 -18.81
CA SER A 228 -0.74 1.77 -19.34
C SER A 228 -1.90 1.61 -18.37
N ALA A 229 -1.93 0.56 -17.57
CA ALA A 229 -2.93 0.33 -16.52
C ALA A 229 -2.78 1.29 -15.32
N CYS A 230 -1.62 1.96 -15.17
CA CYS A 230 -1.40 2.91 -14.08
C CYS A 230 -2.10 4.25 -14.38
N VAL A 231 -3.06 4.63 -13.53
CA VAL A 231 -3.83 5.87 -13.69
C VAL A 231 -3.17 7.07 -13.01
N ALA A 232 -2.53 6.86 -11.86
CA ALA A 232 -1.82 7.90 -11.12
C ALA A 232 -0.64 7.33 -10.32
N SER A 233 0.35 8.16 -10.03
CA SER A 233 1.37 7.84 -9.03
C SER A 233 1.96 9.10 -8.40
N PHE A 234 2.41 8.98 -7.15
CA PHE A 234 3.12 10.04 -6.43
C PHE A 234 4.17 9.41 -5.51
N THR A 235 5.19 10.19 -5.14
CA THR A 235 6.29 9.71 -4.30
C THR A 235 6.40 10.57 -3.03
N GLN A 236 6.67 9.91 -1.91
CA GLN A 236 6.90 10.50 -0.60
C GLN A 236 8.30 10.12 -0.11
N SER A 237 8.89 10.96 0.74
CA SER A 237 10.20 10.75 1.36
C SER A 237 10.23 11.27 2.80
N GLY A 238 11.32 11.03 3.51
CA GLY A 238 11.49 11.45 4.90
C GLY A 238 10.43 10.86 5.82
N SER A 239 9.92 11.62 6.78
CA SER A 239 8.92 11.16 7.75
C SER A 239 7.57 10.76 7.14
N ALA A 240 7.30 11.13 5.89
CA ALA A 240 6.05 10.76 5.22
C ALA A 240 5.95 9.26 4.91
N ILE A 241 7.08 8.55 4.81
CA ILE A 241 7.12 7.12 4.46
C ILE A 241 6.58 6.20 5.57
N VAL A 242 6.58 6.67 6.83
CA VAL A 242 6.15 5.91 8.01
C VAL A 242 4.87 6.50 8.64
N ARG A 243 4.11 7.27 7.88
CA ARG A 243 2.84 7.85 8.34
C ARG A 243 1.70 6.85 8.32
N PRO A 244 0.74 7.05 9.23
CA PRO A 244 0.76 7.97 10.36
C PRO A 244 1.62 7.44 11.52
N ASN A 245 2.00 8.27 12.45
CA ASN A 245 2.57 7.93 13.76
C ASN A 245 3.89 7.13 13.76
N GLY A 246 4.79 7.36 12.81
CA GLY A 246 6.14 6.74 12.81
C GLY A 246 6.18 5.24 12.46
N SER A 247 5.04 4.59 12.29
CA SER A 247 4.93 3.16 11.97
C SER A 247 3.76 2.94 11.01
N PHE A 248 4.05 2.73 9.72
CA PHE A 248 3.02 2.37 8.74
C PHE A 248 2.62 0.91 8.92
N GLN A 249 1.32 0.64 9.18
CA GLN A 249 0.79 -0.69 9.47
C GLN A 249 -0.15 -1.23 8.38
N GLY A 250 -0.82 -0.38 7.62
CA GLY A 250 -1.67 -0.86 6.55
C GLY A 250 -2.30 0.24 5.71
N LEU A 251 -2.93 -0.17 4.64
CA LEU A 251 -3.64 0.72 3.72
C LEU A 251 -4.95 0.11 3.25
N ASP A 252 -5.85 0.97 2.80
CA ASP A 252 -7.02 0.62 1.99
C ASP A 252 -7.36 1.79 1.05
N MET A 253 -8.18 1.53 0.04
CA MET A 253 -8.56 2.52 -0.95
C MET A 253 -10.07 2.47 -1.22
N LEU A 254 -10.74 3.62 -1.08
CA LEU A 254 -12.15 3.77 -1.45
C LEU A 254 -12.36 3.85 -2.97
N SER A 255 -13.58 3.64 -3.40
CA SER A 255 -13.99 3.78 -4.80
C SER A 255 -13.80 5.20 -5.37
N ASN A 256 -13.75 6.22 -4.53
CA ASN A 256 -13.47 7.62 -4.88
C ASN A 256 -11.98 7.95 -4.99
N SER A 257 -11.11 6.96 -4.94
CA SER A 257 -9.65 7.11 -5.02
C SER A 257 -8.99 7.77 -3.80
N GLU A 258 -9.63 7.76 -2.64
CA GLU A 258 -9.01 8.16 -1.37
C GLU A 258 -8.30 6.96 -0.74
N ILE A 259 -7.10 7.23 -0.20
CA ILE A 259 -6.23 6.22 0.40
C ILE A 259 -6.26 6.43 1.91
N TYR A 260 -6.61 5.39 2.65
CA TYR A 260 -6.54 5.33 4.11
C TYR A 260 -5.30 4.54 4.53
N THR A 261 -4.62 5.02 5.58
CA THR A 261 -3.44 4.34 6.15
C THR A 261 -3.54 4.32 7.66
N SER A 262 -3.12 3.23 8.27
CA SER A 262 -3.00 3.07 9.73
C SER A 262 -1.55 3.14 10.18
N GLY A 263 -1.34 3.57 11.42
CA GLY A 263 -0.02 3.56 12.04
C GLY A 263 -0.05 3.80 13.55
N GLY A 264 0.97 3.31 14.19
CA GLY A 264 1.21 3.31 15.63
C GLY A 264 1.64 1.93 16.10
N ALA A 265 2.82 1.85 16.71
CA ALA A 265 3.35 0.66 17.36
C ALA A 265 2.78 0.51 18.79
N GLU A 266 3.09 -0.60 19.45
CA GLU A 266 2.76 -0.77 20.88
C GLU A 266 3.37 0.37 21.71
N GLY A 267 2.55 0.98 22.54
CA GLY A 267 2.88 2.19 23.31
C GLY A 267 2.44 3.51 22.64
N ASP A 268 2.10 3.50 21.37
CA ASP A 268 1.62 4.68 20.65
C ASP A 268 0.09 4.82 20.68
N THR A 269 -0.40 6.07 20.55
CA THR A 269 -1.81 6.29 20.24
C THR A 269 -2.10 5.87 18.81
N PRO A 270 -3.02 4.91 18.55
CA PRO A 270 -3.37 4.50 17.22
C PRO A 270 -3.87 5.65 16.35
N GLN A 271 -3.42 5.71 15.09
CA GLN A 271 -3.78 6.78 14.16
C GLN A 271 -4.18 6.23 12.79
N ILE A 272 -5.12 6.93 12.16
CA ILE A 272 -5.53 6.65 10.77
C ILE A 272 -5.45 7.96 9.99
N ALA A 273 -4.78 7.92 8.85
CA ALA A 273 -4.66 9.04 7.94
C ALA A 273 -5.46 8.81 6.67
N MET A 274 -6.00 9.88 6.09
CA MET A 274 -6.59 9.88 4.76
C MET A 274 -5.77 10.78 3.82
N MET A 275 -5.43 10.26 2.64
CA MET A 275 -4.73 10.97 1.58
C MET A 275 -5.56 10.94 0.30
N SER A 276 -5.37 11.95 -0.56
CA SER A 276 -5.88 11.88 -1.93
C SER A 276 -5.03 10.94 -2.80
N ASN A 277 -5.53 10.60 -3.98
CA ASN A 277 -4.80 9.86 -5.02
C ASN A 277 -3.61 10.63 -5.63
N SER A 278 -3.38 11.87 -5.22
CA SER A 278 -2.19 12.67 -5.55
C SER A 278 -1.24 12.87 -4.37
N GLY A 279 -1.52 12.22 -3.23
CA GLY A 279 -0.68 12.28 -2.02
C GLY A 279 -0.95 13.48 -1.10
N ALA A 280 -1.99 14.29 -1.38
CA ALA A 280 -2.35 15.36 -0.46
C ALA A 280 -2.91 14.79 0.85
N TYR A 281 -2.30 15.17 1.98
CA TYR A 281 -2.67 14.70 3.32
C TYR A 281 -3.94 15.43 3.79
N LYS A 282 -5.08 14.78 3.71
CA LYS A 282 -6.40 15.37 3.98
C LYS A 282 -6.71 15.42 5.46
N SER A 283 -6.58 14.30 6.16
CA SER A 283 -6.96 14.21 7.56
C SER A 283 -6.12 13.20 8.33
N LEU A 284 -6.06 13.42 9.64
CA LEU A 284 -5.49 12.55 10.64
C LEU A 284 -6.50 12.34 11.76
N VAL A 285 -6.85 11.09 12.04
CA VAL A 285 -7.70 10.70 13.16
C VAL A 285 -6.86 9.97 14.19
N LYS A 286 -6.88 10.46 15.45
CA LYS A 286 -6.25 9.83 16.61
C LYS A 286 -7.32 9.07 17.40
N ILE A 287 -7.13 7.78 17.63
CA ILE A 287 -8.09 6.94 18.34
C ILE A 287 -7.76 6.96 19.83
N THR A 288 -8.67 7.46 20.66
CA THR A 288 -8.36 7.80 22.06
C THR A 288 -8.88 6.81 23.10
N ASN A 289 -9.76 5.87 22.73
CA ASN A 289 -10.45 4.98 23.71
C ASN A 289 -10.07 3.49 23.58
N VAL A 290 -9.01 3.16 22.86
CA VAL A 290 -8.55 1.77 22.69
C VAL A 290 -7.20 1.50 23.37
N GLY A 291 -6.69 2.45 24.16
CA GLY A 291 -5.37 2.40 24.78
C GLY A 291 -4.25 2.80 23.79
N THR A 292 -3.01 2.61 24.23
CA THR A 292 -1.80 2.85 23.44
C THR A 292 -1.28 1.52 22.87
N HIS A 293 -2.14 0.84 22.12
CA HIS A 293 -1.85 -0.46 21.54
C HIS A 293 -1.53 -0.36 20.04
N GLU A 294 -0.81 -1.34 19.57
CA GLU A 294 -0.50 -1.45 18.15
C GLU A 294 -1.78 -1.55 17.31
N ILE A 295 -1.92 -0.63 16.37
CA ILE A 295 -2.93 -0.69 15.31
C ILE A 295 -2.33 -1.41 14.11
N GLU A 296 -3.14 -2.24 13.48
CA GLU A 296 -2.75 -2.95 12.26
C GLU A 296 -3.55 -2.45 11.04
N GLY A 297 -3.80 -3.28 10.05
CA GLY A 297 -4.42 -2.90 8.79
C GLY A 297 -5.80 -2.25 8.91
N VAL A 298 -6.15 -1.43 7.92
CA VAL A 298 -7.46 -0.75 7.79
C VAL A 298 -8.28 -1.33 6.64
N GLN A 299 -9.61 -1.22 6.76
CA GLN A 299 -10.59 -1.46 5.71
C GLN A 299 -11.67 -0.39 5.74
N THR A 300 -12.02 0.15 4.56
CA THR A 300 -13.17 1.03 4.38
C THR A 300 -14.38 0.23 3.90
N LYS A 301 -15.52 0.39 4.58
CA LYS A 301 -16.76 -0.32 4.22
C LYS A 301 -17.97 0.37 4.84
N ASN A 302 -19.05 0.55 4.05
CA ASN A 302 -20.34 1.04 4.54
C ASN A 302 -20.22 2.31 5.39
N ASN A 303 -19.53 3.33 4.88
CA ASN A 303 -19.30 4.63 5.54
C ASN A 303 -18.54 4.51 6.88
N ASN A 304 -17.75 3.46 7.06
CA ASN A 304 -16.89 3.27 8.23
C ASN A 304 -15.48 2.86 7.82
N VAL A 305 -14.53 3.23 8.64
CA VAL A 305 -13.13 2.81 8.57
C VAL A 305 -12.88 1.83 9.71
N TYR A 306 -12.70 0.57 9.37
CA TYR A 306 -12.42 -0.53 10.30
C TYR A 306 -10.91 -0.71 10.44
N PHE A 307 -10.47 -1.17 11.60
CA PHE A 307 -9.06 -1.45 11.90
C PHE A 307 -8.94 -2.49 13.00
N THR A 308 -7.80 -3.18 13.06
CA THR A 308 -7.50 -4.15 14.10
C THR A 308 -6.61 -3.53 15.16
N ILE A 309 -6.84 -3.93 16.42
CA ILE A 309 -6.03 -3.59 17.59
C ILE A 309 -5.55 -4.86 18.28
N VAL A 310 -4.27 -4.92 18.59
CA VAL A 310 -3.65 -5.96 19.41
C VAL A 310 -3.79 -5.56 20.89
N THR A 311 -4.91 -5.92 21.54
CA THR A 311 -5.23 -5.46 22.91
C THR A 311 -4.46 -6.18 24.01
N ASP A 312 -3.86 -7.33 23.73
CA ASP A 312 -3.02 -8.07 24.66
C ASP A 312 -1.83 -8.69 23.91
N PRO A 313 -0.62 -8.15 24.10
CA PRO A 313 0.55 -8.65 23.39
C PRO A 313 0.99 -10.06 23.79
N VAL A 314 0.50 -10.59 24.92
CA VAL A 314 0.82 -11.93 25.41
C VAL A 314 -0.19 -12.97 24.89
N ASN A 315 -1.49 -12.69 24.98
CA ASN A 315 -2.56 -13.60 24.58
C ASN A 315 -3.26 -13.11 23.30
N LYS A 316 -2.51 -12.95 22.22
CA LYS A 316 -3.01 -12.42 20.93
C LYS A 316 -4.11 -13.28 20.32
N LYS A 317 -4.08 -14.58 20.54
CA LYS A 317 -4.99 -15.57 19.96
C LYS A 317 -6.48 -15.31 20.26
N ASN A 318 -6.82 -14.75 21.45
CA ASN A 318 -8.19 -14.60 21.92
C ASN A 318 -8.61 -13.16 22.21
N THR A 319 -7.70 -12.19 22.10
CA THR A 319 -7.94 -10.82 22.58
C THR A 319 -7.96 -9.78 21.48
N GLN A 320 -7.65 -10.16 20.24
CA GLN A 320 -7.65 -9.23 19.12
C GLN A 320 -9.04 -8.81 18.73
N LYS A 321 -9.19 -7.55 18.38
CA LYS A 321 -10.47 -6.90 18.13
C LYS A 321 -10.43 -6.07 16.86
N ILE A 322 -11.58 -5.96 16.23
CA ILE A 322 -11.83 -5.02 15.15
C ILE A 322 -12.69 -3.89 15.69
N TYR A 323 -12.22 -2.67 15.49
CA TYR A 323 -12.95 -1.44 15.79
C TYR A 323 -13.27 -0.70 14.51
N TYR A 324 -14.14 0.30 14.60
CA TYR A 324 -14.40 1.23 13.52
C TYR A 324 -14.65 2.66 14.01
N VAL A 325 -14.46 3.60 13.10
CA VAL A 325 -14.93 4.99 13.20
C VAL A 325 -15.71 5.34 11.93
N PRO A 326 -16.68 6.27 11.97
CA PRO A 326 -17.33 6.76 10.76
C PRO A 326 -16.33 7.42 9.81
N ASP A 327 -16.46 7.19 8.50
CA ASP A 327 -15.60 7.82 7.49
C ASP A 327 -15.82 9.34 7.39
N SER A 328 -16.99 9.82 7.78
CA SER A 328 -17.35 11.25 7.79
C SER A 328 -16.50 12.12 8.74
N ILE A 329 -15.71 11.50 9.61
CA ILE A 329 -14.81 12.26 10.50
C ILE A 329 -13.46 12.61 9.84
N PHE A 330 -13.15 12.04 8.68
CA PHE A 330 -11.93 12.27 7.90
C PHE A 330 -12.00 13.48 6.92
#